data_20d9145aed3d46fd26b4999544f6e46d
#
_entry.id   20d9145aed3d46fd26b4999544f6e46d
#
_cell.length_a   1.000
_cell.length_b   1.000
_cell.length_c   1.000
_cell.angle_alpha   90.00
_cell.angle_beta   90.00
_cell.angle_gamma   90.00
#
_symmetry.space_group_name_H-M   'P 1'
#
loop_
_entity.id
_entity.type
_entity.pdbx_description
1 polymer ?
#
loop_
_entity_poly.entity_id
_entity_poly.type
_entity_poly.pdbx_seq_one_letter_code
_entity_poly.pdbx_strand_id
1 'polypeptide(L)'
;MLETIWLSSGSDRRGARDLVLLAGALLSFSIAATAETPEPRVPADGSEPSGLVVVLENKPKQDHLDLRALGNPFISGVALQIHWSDIEPVQGKPDWSKLDQLFAAAESSKKWVQLLVFPGFFSPAWALEGAKTELFPIQYGPGKGGVEKLPVPWDSVYLSHWFAFLKQLNARYGNTPSFRVMAADGPTSVSAESTLPSTPEDIEKWRRLGYTPHKYLEAWHKVLEVYAGEFPNQYISLSLGFGLNINDRGKLDAREHMRTKVAVVDQAMAMLGRRFVLQYSNLDGNPGRDRGPQGTAFVIGYNGRVITGFQLRTSCVRESENMGAAGDPPLALRRSIDKGLAPNSAGRHINYLEIYQPDVLAEEMQPVLRYGASRFK
;
A
#
# COMPACT_ATOMS: atom_id res chain seq x y z
N MET A 1 31.84 -46.61 -14.91
CA MET A 1 31.36 -47.97 -14.81
C MET A 1 29.84 -47.87 -14.76
N LEU A 2 29.16 -47.88 -15.91
CA LEU A 2 28.68 -49.03 -16.68
C LEU A 2 28.03 -50.06 -15.75
N GLU A 3 26.75 -50.41 -15.85
CA GLU A 3 26.16 -51.09 -16.99
C GLU A 3 24.61 -51.04 -17.01
N THR A 4 24.16 -51.02 -18.19
CA THR A 4 22.82 -51.21 -18.75
C THR A 4 22.53 -52.69 -18.87
N ILE A 5 21.29 -53.17 -18.67
CA ILE A 5 20.83 -54.42 -19.30
C ILE A 5 19.35 -54.29 -19.73
N TRP A 6 19.12 -54.79 -20.87
CA TRP A 6 18.08 -54.83 -21.86
C TRP A 6 17.22 -56.11 -21.83
N LEU A 7 16.06 -56.04 -22.50
CA LEU A 7 15.33 -57.05 -23.26
C LEU A 7 14.37 -57.99 -22.45
N SER A 8 13.23 -58.48 -22.95
CA SER A 8 12.71 -58.62 -24.30
C SER A 8 11.22 -59.00 -24.27
N SER A 9 10.46 -58.52 -25.21
CA SER A 9 9.53 -59.09 -26.16
C SER A 9 8.80 -60.42 -25.88
N GLY A 10 7.50 -60.41 -26.23
CA GLY A 10 6.73 -61.64 -26.45
C GLY A 10 5.30 -61.32 -26.97
N SER A 11 5.11 -61.39 -28.24
CA SER A 11 3.84 -61.41 -28.96
C SER A 11 3.04 -62.70 -28.77
N ASP A 12 1.72 -62.65 -28.67
CA ASP A 12 0.93 -63.55 -29.53
C ASP A 12 -0.53 -63.07 -29.71
N ARG A 13 -1.06 -63.43 -30.89
CA ARG A 13 -2.37 -63.05 -31.48
C ARG A 13 -3.41 -64.13 -31.20
N ARG A 14 -4.66 -63.70 -31.35
CA ARG A 14 -5.93 -64.33 -31.77
C ARG A 14 -6.98 -64.32 -30.64
N GLY A 15 -8.12 -63.70 -30.81
CA GLY A 15 -9.19 -63.82 -31.79
C GLY A 15 -10.49 -63.86 -31.03
N ALA A 16 -11.45 -63.15 -31.41
CA ALA A 16 -12.89 -63.45 -31.52
C ALA A 16 -13.76 -62.24 -31.25
N ARG A 17 -14.61 -62.02 -32.19
CA ARG A 17 -15.67 -61.01 -32.24
C ARG A 17 -16.73 -61.30 -31.17
N ASP A 18 -17.16 -60.28 -30.46
CA ASP A 18 -18.52 -60.17 -29.94
C ASP A 18 -18.98 -58.71 -29.98
N LEU A 19 -20.03 -58.50 -30.68
CA LEU A 19 -20.71 -57.26 -30.92
C LEU A 19 -21.66 -57.03 -29.74
N VAL A 20 -21.38 -56.07 -28.88
CA VAL A 20 -22.35 -55.58 -27.90
C VAL A 20 -22.62 -54.12 -28.15
N LEU A 21 -23.82 -53.83 -28.64
CA LEU A 21 -24.43 -52.51 -28.72
C LEU A 21 -24.61 -51.99 -27.28
N LEU A 22 -23.91 -50.94 -26.92
CA LEU A 22 -24.18 -50.17 -25.73
C LEU A 22 -24.56 -48.76 -26.14
N ALA A 23 -25.78 -48.39 -25.72
CA ALA A 23 -26.43 -47.11 -25.96
C ALA A 23 -25.57 -45.93 -25.42
N GLY A 24 -25.33 -44.97 -26.27
CA GLY A 24 -24.63 -43.76 -25.91
C GLY A 24 -25.46 -42.88 -24.95
N ALA A 25 -25.03 -42.76 -23.72
CA ALA A 25 -25.44 -41.68 -22.85
C ALA A 25 -24.57 -40.47 -23.15
N LEU A 26 -25.11 -39.49 -23.85
CA LEU A 26 -24.53 -38.16 -24.00
C LEU A 26 -24.51 -37.47 -22.62
N LEU A 27 -23.40 -37.57 -21.94
CA LEU A 27 -23.09 -36.69 -20.82
C LEU A 27 -22.80 -35.31 -21.38
N SER A 28 -23.80 -34.42 -21.30
CA SER A 28 -23.63 -32.97 -21.48
C SER A 28 -22.75 -32.45 -20.37
N PHE A 29 -21.45 -32.28 -20.63
CA PHE A 29 -20.60 -31.46 -19.80
C PHE A 29 -21.05 -30.00 -19.95
N SER A 30 -21.81 -29.53 -18.97
CA SER A 30 -21.99 -28.10 -18.78
C SER A 30 -20.61 -27.51 -18.47
N ILE A 31 -20.01 -26.83 -19.44
CA ILE A 31 -18.87 -25.95 -19.20
C ILE A 31 -19.42 -24.85 -18.29
N ALA A 32 -19.11 -24.94 -17.00
CA ALA A 32 -19.27 -23.82 -16.12
C ALA A 32 -18.44 -22.67 -16.71
N ALA A 33 -19.13 -21.64 -17.18
CA ALA A 33 -18.49 -20.40 -17.58
C ALA A 33 -17.67 -19.94 -16.35
N THR A 34 -16.36 -20.03 -16.44
CA THR A 34 -15.47 -19.32 -15.53
C THR A 34 -15.84 -17.85 -15.67
N ALA A 35 -16.42 -17.29 -14.61
CA ALA A 35 -16.63 -15.86 -14.54
C ALA A 35 -15.25 -15.22 -14.77
N GLU A 36 -15.08 -14.61 -15.96
CA GLU A 36 -13.92 -13.78 -16.23
C GLU A 36 -13.89 -12.72 -15.12
N THR A 37 -12.84 -12.74 -14.31
CA THR A 37 -12.55 -11.63 -13.41
C THR A 37 -12.49 -10.38 -14.30
N PRO A 38 -13.34 -9.37 -14.06
CA PRO A 38 -13.34 -8.19 -14.89
C PRO A 38 -11.94 -7.59 -14.93
N GLU A 39 -11.42 -7.34 -16.13
CA GLU A 39 -10.12 -6.67 -16.26
C GLU A 39 -10.11 -5.40 -15.41
N PRO A 40 -9.02 -5.15 -14.65
CA PRO A 40 -8.92 -3.97 -13.81
C PRO A 40 -9.13 -2.71 -14.66
N ARG A 41 -10.18 -1.96 -14.37
CA ARG A 41 -10.47 -0.71 -15.10
C ARG A 41 -9.43 0.34 -14.71
N VAL A 42 -8.67 0.82 -15.68
CA VAL A 42 -7.86 2.05 -15.51
C VAL A 42 -8.84 3.22 -15.33
N PRO A 43 -8.55 4.22 -14.47
CA PRO A 43 -9.38 5.43 -14.33
C PRO A 43 -9.76 6.01 -15.69
N ALA A 44 -11.01 6.50 -15.80
CA ALA A 44 -11.66 6.82 -17.07
C ALA A 44 -10.92 7.83 -17.96
N ASP A 45 -10.06 8.70 -17.39
CA ASP A 45 -9.22 9.65 -18.13
C ASP A 45 -7.85 9.09 -18.53
N GLY A 46 -7.54 7.85 -18.13
CA GLY A 46 -6.30 7.15 -18.49
C GLY A 46 -5.02 7.76 -17.90
N SER A 47 -5.11 8.85 -17.13
CA SER A 47 -3.92 9.51 -16.60
C SER A 47 -3.41 8.80 -15.35
N GLU A 48 -2.15 8.39 -15.40
CA GLU A 48 -1.45 7.82 -14.24
C GLU A 48 -1.15 8.91 -13.20
N PRO A 49 -1.17 8.59 -11.88
CA PRO A 49 -0.73 9.53 -10.86
C PRO A 49 0.74 9.91 -11.14
N SER A 50 1.02 11.21 -11.24
CA SER A 50 2.36 11.69 -11.59
C SER A 50 2.66 13.08 -11.01
N GLY A 51 3.95 13.40 -10.89
CA GLY A 51 4.43 14.71 -10.51
C GLY A 51 4.73 14.88 -9.03
N LEU A 52 4.83 16.12 -8.58
CA LEU A 52 4.98 16.43 -7.16
C LEU A 52 3.61 16.47 -6.49
N VAL A 53 3.52 15.87 -5.31
CA VAL A 53 2.30 15.72 -4.52
C VAL A 53 2.52 16.37 -3.16
N VAL A 54 1.59 17.19 -2.70
CA VAL A 54 1.69 17.74 -1.34
C VAL A 54 1.01 16.79 -0.35
N VAL A 55 1.72 16.43 0.71
CA VAL A 55 1.13 15.77 1.89
C VAL A 55 0.61 16.84 2.83
N LEU A 56 -0.71 16.92 2.98
CA LEU A 56 -1.36 17.90 3.85
C LEU A 56 -1.13 17.53 5.32
N GLU A 57 -0.94 18.58 6.13
CA GLU A 57 -0.97 18.42 7.58
C GLU A 57 -2.42 18.27 8.06
N ASN A 58 -2.72 17.13 8.64
CA ASN A 58 -3.97 16.89 9.34
C ASN A 58 -3.73 16.95 10.85
N LYS A 59 -3.99 18.10 11.45
CA LYS A 59 -3.78 18.27 12.90
C LYS A 59 -5.00 17.71 13.66
N PRO A 60 -4.77 16.92 14.72
CA PRO A 60 -5.85 16.47 15.60
C PRO A 60 -6.67 17.67 16.14
N LYS A 61 -7.97 17.49 16.26
CA LYS A 61 -8.92 18.50 16.81
C LYS A 61 -9.08 19.80 15.97
N GLN A 62 -8.58 19.83 14.74
CA GLN A 62 -8.93 20.89 13.80
C GLN A 62 -10.06 20.41 12.89
N ASP A 63 -11.10 21.23 12.72
CA ASP A 63 -12.28 20.88 11.90
C ASP A 63 -12.07 21.21 10.43
N HIS A 64 -10.93 21.83 10.08
CA HIS A 64 -10.62 22.25 8.72
C HIS A 64 -9.17 21.92 8.34
N LEU A 65 -8.94 21.75 7.04
CA LEU A 65 -7.61 21.55 6.45
C LEU A 65 -7.03 22.90 6.00
N ASP A 66 -5.72 23.05 6.17
CA ASP A 66 -5.01 24.16 5.50
C ASP A 66 -4.72 23.76 4.04
N LEU A 67 -5.51 24.29 3.12
CA LEU A 67 -5.50 23.95 1.70
C LEU A 67 -4.65 24.89 0.84
N ARG A 68 -3.91 25.86 1.44
CA ARG A 68 -3.11 26.87 0.70
C ARG A 68 -2.10 26.25 -0.27
N ALA A 69 -1.53 25.09 0.10
CA ALA A 69 -0.55 24.40 -0.75
C ALA A 69 -1.12 23.92 -2.10
N LEU A 70 -2.44 23.75 -2.23
CA LEU A 70 -3.07 23.36 -3.49
C LEU A 70 -2.97 24.47 -4.55
N GLY A 71 -2.76 25.72 -4.14
CA GLY A 71 -2.51 26.85 -5.04
C GLY A 71 -1.11 26.87 -5.66
N ASN A 72 -0.19 26.00 -5.22
CA ASN A 72 1.16 25.98 -5.75
C ASN A 72 1.17 25.37 -7.17
N PRO A 73 1.73 26.10 -8.20
CA PRO A 73 1.68 25.66 -9.60
C PRO A 73 2.59 24.47 -9.91
N PHE A 74 3.53 24.12 -9.02
CA PHE A 74 4.47 23.02 -9.19
C PHE A 74 3.94 21.69 -8.66
N ILE A 75 2.81 21.72 -7.94
CA ILE A 75 2.16 20.54 -7.37
C ILE A 75 1.11 20.01 -8.34
N SER A 76 1.13 18.70 -8.58
CA SER A 76 0.18 17.99 -9.45
C SER A 76 -0.95 17.31 -8.68
N GLY A 77 -0.68 16.86 -7.46
CA GLY A 77 -1.62 16.13 -6.62
C GLY A 77 -1.53 16.50 -5.14
N VAL A 78 -2.45 15.99 -4.38
CA VAL A 78 -2.53 16.16 -2.93
C VAL A 78 -2.74 14.81 -2.25
N ALA A 79 -1.99 14.54 -1.20
CA ALA A 79 -2.16 13.38 -0.32
C ALA A 79 -2.70 13.83 1.04
N LEU A 80 -3.72 13.15 1.52
CA LEU A 80 -4.22 13.30 2.89
C LEU A 80 -4.05 11.98 3.65
N GLN A 81 -3.46 12.09 4.82
CA GLN A 81 -3.36 11.01 5.81
C GLN A 81 -4.30 11.35 6.98
N ILE A 82 -5.28 10.47 7.25
CA ILE A 82 -6.32 10.72 8.25
C ILE A 82 -6.62 9.44 9.03
N HIS A 83 -6.93 9.57 10.33
CA HIS A 83 -7.26 8.44 11.17
C HIS A 83 -8.71 7.99 10.91
N TRP A 84 -8.97 6.68 10.94
CA TRP A 84 -10.33 6.17 10.87
C TRP A 84 -11.20 6.73 12.01
N SER A 85 -10.64 6.81 13.23
CA SER A 85 -11.31 7.40 14.38
C SER A 85 -11.69 8.87 14.23
N ASP A 86 -10.98 9.63 13.37
CA ASP A 86 -11.33 11.03 13.08
C ASP A 86 -12.54 11.13 12.12
N ILE A 87 -12.71 10.11 11.26
CA ILE A 87 -13.83 10.07 10.30
C ILE A 87 -15.07 9.44 10.91
N GLU A 88 -14.93 8.32 11.60
CA GLU A 88 -16.08 7.56 12.14
C GLU A 88 -15.92 7.28 13.66
N PRO A 89 -15.93 8.33 14.50
CA PRO A 89 -15.78 8.17 15.95
C PRO A 89 -16.92 7.37 16.58
N VAL A 90 -18.10 7.37 15.95
CA VAL A 90 -19.28 6.61 16.34
C VAL A 90 -19.73 5.74 15.18
N GLN A 91 -19.96 4.45 15.43
CA GLN A 91 -20.36 3.47 14.42
C GLN A 91 -21.55 3.94 13.59
N GLY A 92 -21.42 3.91 12.26
CA GLY A 92 -22.46 4.31 11.32
C GLY A 92 -22.73 5.82 11.26
N LYS A 93 -21.90 6.66 11.90
CA LYS A 93 -22.03 8.11 11.90
C LYS A 93 -20.72 8.80 11.50
N PRO A 94 -20.28 8.64 10.26
CA PRO A 94 -19.04 9.25 9.81
C PRO A 94 -19.19 10.77 9.63
N ASP A 95 -18.18 11.50 10.05
CA ASP A 95 -17.98 12.91 9.72
C ASP A 95 -17.08 13.05 8.47
N TRP A 96 -17.69 13.37 7.37
CA TRP A 96 -17.01 13.53 6.09
C TRP A 96 -16.47 14.94 5.83
N SER A 97 -16.64 15.88 6.75
CA SER A 97 -16.41 17.32 6.52
C SER A 97 -14.99 17.63 6.00
N LYS A 98 -13.96 17.00 6.56
CA LYS A 98 -12.57 17.17 6.08
C LYS A 98 -12.35 16.61 4.67
N LEU A 99 -12.94 15.45 4.38
CA LEU A 99 -12.84 14.84 3.05
C LEU A 99 -13.62 15.63 2.01
N ASP A 100 -14.81 16.14 2.36
CA ASP A 100 -15.59 17.03 1.48
C ASP A 100 -14.80 18.32 1.13
N GLN A 101 -14.13 18.93 2.12
CA GLN A 101 -13.26 20.09 1.90
C GLN A 101 -12.10 19.74 0.97
N LEU A 102 -11.42 18.61 1.20
CA LEU A 102 -10.30 18.15 0.39
C LEU A 102 -10.69 17.97 -1.08
N PHE A 103 -11.74 17.19 -1.34
CA PHE A 103 -12.15 16.85 -2.70
C PHE A 103 -12.65 18.10 -3.45
N ALA A 104 -13.45 18.95 -2.81
CA ALA A 104 -13.91 20.19 -3.42
C ALA A 104 -12.74 21.13 -3.80
N ALA A 105 -11.74 21.26 -2.91
CA ALA A 105 -10.56 22.08 -3.18
C ALA A 105 -9.65 21.47 -4.25
N ALA A 106 -9.48 20.16 -4.25
CA ALA A 106 -8.69 19.45 -5.25
C ALA A 106 -9.28 19.59 -6.65
N GLU A 107 -10.60 19.46 -6.79
CA GLU A 107 -11.29 19.66 -8.08
C GLU A 107 -11.17 21.10 -8.58
N SER A 108 -11.41 22.09 -7.71
CA SER A 108 -11.27 23.51 -8.08
C SER A 108 -9.84 23.87 -8.48
N SER A 109 -8.84 23.24 -7.88
CA SER A 109 -7.41 23.43 -8.17
C SER A 109 -6.88 22.51 -9.27
N LYS A 110 -7.72 21.62 -9.83
CA LYS A 110 -7.35 20.60 -10.82
C LYS A 110 -6.20 19.69 -10.33
N LYS A 111 -6.25 19.29 -9.07
CA LYS A 111 -5.27 18.38 -8.45
C LYS A 111 -5.89 17.00 -8.26
N TRP A 112 -5.11 15.96 -8.48
CA TRP A 112 -5.54 14.61 -8.12
C TRP A 112 -5.30 14.34 -6.63
N VAL A 113 -6.10 13.44 -6.06
CA VAL A 113 -6.08 13.11 -4.63
C VAL A 113 -5.58 11.70 -4.41
N GLN A 114 -4.65 11.55 -3.46
CA GLN A 114 -4.35 10.29 -2.78
C GLN A 114 -4.93 10.35 -1.37
N LEU A 115 -5.69 9.35 -0.99
CA LEU A 115 -6.25 9.23 0.36
C LEU A 115 -5.65 8.02 1.07
N LEU A 116 -5.12 8.24 2.26
CA LEU A 116 -4.70 7.20 3.20
C LEU A 116 -5.51 7.33 4.49
N VAL A 117 -6.32 6.34 4.81
CA VAL A 117 -7.00 6.24 6.10
C VAL A 117 -6.28 5.21 6.95
N PHE A 118 -5.82 5.62 8.14
CA PHE A 118 -5.12 4.74 9.07
C PHE A 118 -6.09 3.90 9.91
N PRO A 119 -6.02 2.57 9.82
CA PRO A 119 -6.62 1.62 10.77
C PRO A 119 -5.66 1.31 11.93
N GLY A 120 -5.80 0.18 12.56
CA GLY A 120 -4.88 -0.30 13.60
C GLY A 120 -4.97 0.54 14.88
N PHE A 121 -3.90 1.18 15.31
CA PHE A 121 -3.91 2.08 16.47
C PHE A 121 -4.86 3.27 16.33
N PHE A 122 -5.21 3.63 15.12
CA PHE A 122 -6.04 4.79 14.82
C PHE A 122 -7.49 4.42 14.51
N SER A 123 -7.86 3.18 14.83
CA SER A 123 -9.25 2.71 14.74
C SER A 123 -10.12 3.31 15.84
N PRO A 124 -11.39 3.58 15.58
CA PRO A 124 -12.31 3.98 16.63
C PRO A 124 -12.54 2.85 17.64
N ALA A 125 -12.81 3.19 18.89
CA ALA A 125 -12.93 2.21 19.98
C ALA A 125 -13.99 1.14 19.70
N TRP A 126 -15.12 1.51 19.09
CA TRP A 126 -16.20 0.58 18.74
C TRP A 126 -15.75 -0.50 17.74
N ALA A 127 -14.80 -0.18 16.83
CA ALA A 127 -14.31 -1.14 15.86
C ALA A 127 -13.43 -2.25 16.47
N LEU A 128 -12.98 -2.05 17.70
CA LEU A 128 -12.22 -3.03 18.47
C LEU A 128 -13.10 -3.88 19.39
N GLU A 129 -14.41 -3.57 19.50
CA GLU A 129 -15.32 -4.33 20.33
C GLU A 129 -15.56 -5.72 19.74
N GLY A 130 -15.36 -6.75 20.56
CA GLY A 130 -15.43 -8.15 20.13
C GLY A 130 -14.25 -8.66 19.30
N ALA A 131 -13.33 -7.79 18.89
CA ALA A 131 -12.14 -8.17 18.15
C ALA A 131 -11.02 -8.66 19.07
N LYS A 132 -10.19 -9.55 18.58
CA LYS A 132 -8.96 -9.96 19.27
C LYS A 132 -7.91 -8.87 19.13
N THR A 133 -7.52 -8.30 20.26
CA THR A 133 -6.52 -7.22 20.35
C THR A 133 -5.40 -7.59 21.30
N GLU A 134 -4.26 -6.92 21.17
CA GLU A 134 -3.14 -7.00 22.13
C GLU A 134 -2.57 -5.60 22.35
N LEU A 135 -1.99 -5.36 23.54
CA LEU A 135 -1.35 -4.10 23.88
C LEU A 135 0.07 -4.03 23.30
N PHE A 136 0.32 -2.99 22.50
CA PHE A 136 1.65 -2.71 21.94
C PHE A 136 2.08 -1.28 22.19
N PRO A 137 3.40 -1.04 22.31
CA PRO A 137 3.94 0.32 22.44
C PRO A 137 3.79 1.08 21.12
N ILE A 138 3.37 2.34 21.20
CA ILE A 138 3.39 3.26 20.06
C ILE A 138 4.82 3.71 19.80
N GLN A 139 5.41 3.25 18.73
CA GLN A 139 6.82 3.53 18.41
C GLN A 139 7.01 4.82 17.61
N TYR A 140 5.97 5.26 16.87
CA TYR A 140 6.04 6.37 15.91
C TYR A 140 4.81 7.28 16.03
N GLY A 141 4.95 8.53 15.61
CA GLY A 141 3.84 9.46 15.46
C GLY A 141 3.23 9.97 16.77
N PRO A 142 1.99 10.48 16.67
CA PRO A 142 1.26 10.95 17.86
C PRO A 142 1.06 9.82 18.86
N GLY A 143 1.30 10.12 20.15
CA GLY A 143 1.23 9.13 21.23
C GLY A 143 2.47 8.28 21.44
N LYS A 144 3.58 8.54 20.71
CA LYS A 144 4.85 7.83 20.89
C LYS A 144 5.24 7.71 22.36
N GLY A 145 5.56 6.48 22.79
CA GLY A 145 5.89 6.12 24.17
C GLY A 145 4.68 5.66 24.99
N GLY A 146 3.45 5.82 24.49
CA GLY A 146 2.25 5.22 25.05
C GLY A 146 2.11 3.73 24.68
N VAL A 147 1.06 3.10 25.21
CA VAL A 147 0.69 1.71 24.93
C VAL A 147 -0.79 1.69 24.55
N GLU A 148 -1.12 1.09 23.42
CA GLU A 148 -2.47 1.04 22.89
C GLU A 148 -2.83 -0.36 22.40
N LYS A 149 -4.15 -0.62 22.28
CA LYS A 149 -4.67 -1.86 21.69
C LYS A 149 -4.47 -1.86 20.18
N LEU A 150 -3.85 -2.91 19.66
CA LEU A 150 -3.75 -3.17 18.24
C LEU A 150 -4.55 -4.42 17.89
N PRO A 151 -5.45 -4.38 16.89
CA PRO A 151 -6.17 -5.56 16.47
C PRO A 151 -5.25 -6.57 15.78
N VAL A 152 -5.54 -7.84 15.94
CA VAL A 152 -4.78 -8.92 15.28
C VAL A 152 -5.09 -8.91 13.78
N PRO A 153 -4.07 -8.95 12.89
CA PRO A 153 -4.25 -8.78 11.44
C PRO A 153 -5.27 -9.70 10.77
N TRP A 154 -5.49 -10.88 11.32
CA TRP A 154 -6.43 -11.89 10.78
C TRP A 154 -7.72 -12.00 11.58
N ASP A 155 -8.03 -11.02 12.45
CA ASP A 155 -9.29 -11.04 13.20
C ASP A 155 -10.47 -10.68 12.30
N SER A 156 -11.43 -11.59 12.19
CA SER A 156 -12.56 -11.43 11.26
C SER A 156 -13.57 -10.37 11.70
N VAL A 157 -13.72 -10.14 13.01
CA VAL A 157 -14.62 -9.10 13.54
C VAL A 157 -14.06 -7.73 13.17
N TYR A 158 -12.79 -7.48 13.48
CA TYR A 158 -12.13 -6.24 13.14
C TYR A 158 -12.14 -5.98 11.62
N LEU A 159 -11.74 -6.97 10.82
CA LEU A 159 -11.72 -6.83 9.36
C LEU A 159 -13.11 -6.55 8.80
N SER A 160 -14.18 -7.14 9.37
CA SER A 160 -15.54 -6.85 8.91
C SER A 160 -15.93 -5.38 9.13
N HIS A 161 -15.55 -4.79 10.26
CA HIS A 161 -15.78 -3.36 10.54
C HIS A 161 -14.99 -2.48 9.57
N TRP A 162 -13.72 -2.81 9.35
CA TRP A 162 -12.86 -2.09 8.40
C TRP A 162 -13.42 -2.13 6.98
N PHE A 163 -13.83 -3.29 6.50
CA PHE A 163 -14.39 -3.45 5.16
C PHE A 163 -15.73 -2.72 4.98
N ALA A 164 -16.56 -2.70 6.03
CA ALA A 164 -17.79 -1.91 6.01
C ALA A 164 -17.51 -0.41 5.89
N PHE A 165 -16.50 0.10 6.60
CA PHE A 165 -16.05 1.48 6.47
C PHE A 165 -15.53 1.80 5.04
N LEU A 166 -14.67 0.95 4.47
CA LEU A 166 -14.17 1.14 3.10
C LEU A 166 -15.30 1.20 2.07
N LYS A 167 -16.32 0.38 2.25
CA LYS A 167 -17.52 0.42 1.40
C LYS A 167 -18.29 1.74 1.53
N GLN A 168 -18.44 2.29 2.73
CA GLN A 168 -19.08 3.61 2.93
C GLN A 168 -18.25 4.72 2.28
N LEU A 169 -16.92 4.68 2.42
CA LEU A 169 -16.00 5.63 1.80
C LEU A 169 -16.12 5.61 0.28
N ASN A 170 -16.11 4.43 -0.33
CA ASN A 170 -16.30 4.27 -1.78
C ASN A 170 -17.67 4.76 -2.23
N ALA A 171 -18.75 4.41 -1.51
CA ALA A 171 -20.09 4.87 -1.86
C ALA A 171 -20.21 6.39 -1.93
N ARG A 172 -19.41 7.11 -1.12
CA ARG A 172 -19.40 8.58 -1.12
C ARG A 172 -18.47 9.18 -2.16
N TYR A 173 -17.25 8.69 -2.29
CA TYR A 173 -16.19 9.33 -3.07
C TYR A 173 -15.69 8.53 -4.26
N GLY A 174 -16.06 7.26 -4.42
CA GLY A 174 -15.49 6.37 -5.44
C GLY A 174 -15.69 6.83 -6.89
N ASN A 175 -16.65 7.74 -7.13
CA ASN A 175 -16.88 8.35 -8.45
C ASN A 175 -16.39 9.80 -8.55
N THR A 176 -15.69 10.33 -7.54
CA THR A 176 -15.14 11.69 -7.55
C THR A 176 -13.97 11.75 -8.53
N PRO A 177 -13.99 12.62 -9.57
CA PRO A 177 -12.96 12.61 -10.62
C PRO A 177 -11.54 12.86 -10.12
N SER A 178 -11.39 13.70 -9.09
CA SER A 178 -10.09 13.97 -8.46
C SER A 178 -9.56 12.81 -7.63
N PHE A 179 -10.40 11.87 -7.18
CA PHE A 179 -9.97 10.71 -6.38
C PHE A 179 -9.21 9.70 -7.23
N ARG A 180 -7.89 9.84 -7.29
CA ARG A 180 -7.02 9.06 -8.16
C ARG A 180 -6.43 7.84 -7.49
N VAL A 181 -5.97 7.97 -6.24
CA VAL A 181 -5.25 6.93 -5.53
C VAL A 181 -5.87 6.68 -4.16
N MET A 182 -6.26 5.44 -3.89
CA MET A 182 -6.58 4.97 -2.55
C MET A 182 -5.39 4.18 -2.01
N ALA A 183 -4.82 4.63 -0.90
CA ALA A 183 -3.74 3.90 -0.26
C ALA A 183 -4.30 2.74 0.56
N ALA A 184 -3.85 1.52 0.26
CA ALA A 184 -4.20 0.34 1.02
C ALA A 184 -3.37 0.28 2.29
N ASP A 185 -4.00 0.50 3.44
CA ASP A 185 -3.44 0.26 4.76
C ASP A 185 -4.22 -0.86 5.46
N GLY A 186 -3.55 -1.63 6.27
CA GLY A 186 -4.14 -2.80 6.88
C GLY A 186 -3.45 -4.09 6.42
N PRO A 187 -3.83 -5.27 6.96
CA PRO A 187 -4.99 -5.59 7.78
C PRO A 187 -4.99 -4.92 9.16
N THR A 188 -3.85 -4.51 9.67
CA THR A 188 -3.64 -3.62 10.81
C THR A 188 -2.32 -2.89 10.64
N SER A 189 -2.16 -1.72 11.23
CA SER A 189 -0.95 -0.92 11.06
C SER A 189 -0.67 -0.02 12.24
N VAL A 190 0.59 0.38 12.35
CA VAL A 190 1.07 1.40 13.28
C VAL A 190 1.54 2.67 12.56
N SER A 191 1.57 2.65 11.24
CA SER A 191 2.06 3.75 10.40
C SER A 191 1.59 3.59 8.94
N ALA A 192 1.92 4.57 8.10
CA ALA A 192 1.64 4.57 6.66
C ALA A 192 2.30 3.42 5.87
N GLU A 193 3.29 2.75 6.44
CA GLU A 193 3.96 1.61 5.80
C GLU A 193 3.38 0.26 6.17
N SER A 194 2.23 0.21 6.80
CA SER A 194 1.59 -1.04 7.26
C SER A 194 2.51 -1.94 8.09
N THR A 195 3.32 -1.32 8.95
CA THR A 195 4.25 -2.02 9.82
C THR A 195 3.54 -2.65 11.02
N LEU A 196 4.13 -3.73 11.55
CA LEU A 196 3.76 -4.30 12.84
C LEU A 196 4.81 -3.96 13.89
N PRO A 197 4.43 -3.82 15.19
CA PRO A 197 5.40 -3.72 16.28
C PRO A 197 6.38 -4.88 16.24
N SER A 198 7.68 -4.61 16.40
CA SER A 198 8.73 -5.61 16.12
C SER A 198 9.91 -5.59 17.08
N THR A 199 9.75 -5.01 18.28
CA THR A 199 10.74 -5.20 19.35
C THR A 199 10.82 -6.68 19.75
N PRO A 200 11.87 -7.15 20.43
CA PRO A 200 11.93 -8.53 20.90
C PRO A 200 10.69 -8.95 21.72
N GLU A 201 10.17 -8.06 22.57
CA GLU A 201 8.97 -8.28 23.38
C GLU A 201 7.71 -8.37 22.50
N ASP A 202 7.62 -7.53 21.47
CA ASP A 202 6.50 -7.56 20.51
C ASP A 202 6.50 -8.84 19.68
N ILE A 203 7.67 -9.32 19.28
CA ILE A 203 7.84 -10.60 18.58
C ILE A 203 7.29 -11.75 19.42
N GLU A 204 7.58 -11.78 20.74
CA GLU A 204 7.03 -12.83 21.62
C GLU A 204 5.51 -12.71 21.78
N LYS A 205 4.94 -11.50 21.80
CA LYS A 205 3.49 -11.29 21.76
C LYS A 205 2.89 -11.87 20.47
N TRP A 206 3.45 -11.57 19.32
CA TRP A 206 2.98 -12.08 18.04
C TRP A 206 3.04 -13.61 17.95
N ARG A 207 4.09 -14.23 18.50
CA ARG A 207 4.19 -15.69 18.59
C ARG A 207 3.07 -16.30 19.43
N ARG A 208 2.78 -15.71 20.60
CA ARG A 208 1.65 -16.16 21.46
C ARG A 208 0.29 -15.93 20.79
N LEU A 209 0.14 -14.90 19.99
CA LEU A 209 -1.07 -14.64 19.20
C LEU A 209 -1.23 -15.59 18.02
N GLY A 210 -0.21 -16.39 17.72
CA GLY A 210 -0.20 -17.37 16.63
C GLY A 210 0.09 -16.77 15.26
N TYR A 211 0.93 -15.70 15.20
CA TYR A 211 1.42 -15.16 13.94
C TYR A 211 2.18 -16.24 13.17
N THR A 212 1.87 -16.35 11.89
CA THR A 212 2.71 -16.98 10.87
C THR A 212 2.71 -16.10 9.62
N PRO A 213 3.78 -16.12 8.80
CA PRO A 213 3.79 -15.46 7.51
C PRO A 213 2.56 -15.82 6.66
N HIS A 214 2.19 -17.10 6.62
CA HIS A 214 1.03 -17.57 5.87
C HIS A 214 -0.28 -16.91 6.30
N LYS A 215 -0.59 -16.86 7.61
CA LYS A 215 -1.78 -16.16 8.11
C LYS A 215 -1.77 -14.67 7.80
N TYR A 216 -0.61 -14.04 7.88
CA TYR A 216 -0.47 -12.64 7.56
C TYR A 216 -0.69 -12.36 6.07
N LEU A 217 -0.17 -13.24 5.20
CA LEU A 217 -0.39 -13.18 3.75
C LEU A 217 -1.85 -13.45 3.37
N GLU A 218 -2.53 -14.38 4.05
CA GLU A 218 -3.97 -14.59 3.86
C GLU A 218 -4.81 -13.37 4.28
N ALA A 219 -4.43 -12.71 5.38
CA ALA A 219 -5.09 -11.49 5.79
C ALA A 219 -4.88 -10.35 4.78
N TRP A 220 -3.66 -10.19 4.26
CA TRP A 220 -3.36 -9.24 3.19
C TRP A 220 -4.13 -9.56 1.90
N HIS A 221 -4.23 -10.81 1.52
CA HIS A 221 -5.00 -11.22 0.35
C HIS A 221 -6.45 -10.73 0.44
N LYS A 222 -7.12 -10.98 1.58
CA LYS A 222 -8.50 -10.50 1.82
C LYS A 222 -8.62 -8.98 1.78
N VAL A 223 -7.67 -8.27 2.37
CA VAL A 223 -7.63 -6.81 2.36
C VAL A 223 -7.50 -6.29 0.93
N LEU A 224 -6.56 -6.83 0.14
CA LEU A 224 -6.37 -6.44 -1.25
C LEU A 224 -7.59 -6.75 -2.12
N GLU A 225 -8.28 -7.88 -1.90
CA GLU A 225 -9.54 -8.20 -2.60
C GLU A 225 -10.60 -7.13 -2.38
N VAL A 226 -10.75 -6.66 -1.12
CA VAL A 226 -11.71 -5.62 -0.79
C VAL A 226 -11.33 -4.29 -1.44
N TYR A 227 -10.06 -3.87 -1.35
CA TYR A 227 -9.61 -2.64 -2.03
C TYR A 227 -9.79 -2.72 -3.56
N ALA A 228 -9.48 -3.87 -4.17
CA ALA A 228 -9.65 -4.07 -5.60
C ALA A 228 -11.11 -3.98 -6.06
N GLY A 229 -12.02 -4.53 -5.26
CA GLY A 229 -13.46 -4.56 -5.55
C GLY A 229 -14.17 -3.26 -5.21
N GLU A 230 -13.88 -2.69 -4.04
CA GLU A 230 -14.55 -1.45 -3.61
C GLU A 230 -14.06 -0.21 -4.35
N PHE A 231 -12.80 -0.15 -4.80
CA PHE A 231 -12.24 1.01 -5.49
C PHE A 231 -11.87 0.70 -6.97
N PRO A 232 -12.85 0.34 -7.81
CA PRO A 232 -12.56 -0.09 -9.19
C PRO A 232 -12.03 1.05 -10.09
N ASN A 233 -12.30 2.30 -9.73
CA ASN A 233 -11.91 3.50 -10.48
C ASN A 233 -10.62 4.15 -9.98
N GLN A 234 -10.02 3.65 -8.90
CA GLN A 234 -8.80 4.19 -8.29
C GLN A 234 -7.61 3.29 -8.56
N TYR A 235 -6.43 3.89 -8.60
CA TYR A 235 -5.19 3.19 -8.37
C TYR A 235 -5.11 2.83 -6.88
N ILE A 236 -4.53 1.68 -6.55
CA ILE A 236 -4.35 1.24 -5.18
C ILE A 236 -2.86 1.28 -4.85
N SER A 237 -2.47 2.19 -3.96
CA SER A 237 -1.08 2.29 -3.50
C SER A 237 -0.86 1.42 -2.26
N LEU A 238 0.33 0.83 -2.20
CA LEU A 238 0.79 0.06 -1.07
C LEU A 238 2.17 0.55 -0.66
N SER A 239 2.24 1.20 0.51
CA SER A 239 3.49 1.53 1.17
C SER A 239 3.75 0.49 2.24
N LEU A 240 4.47 -0.56 1.88
CA LEU A 240 4.63 -1.73 2.71
C LEU A 240 5.87 -1.62 3.57
N GLY A 241 5.67 -1.72 4.88
CA GLY A 241 6.70 -2.01 5.86
C GLY A 241 7.19 -3.46 5.74
N PHE A 242 7.87 -3.92 6.75
CA PHE A 242 8.34 -5.30 6.79
C PHE A 242 7.33 -6.19 7.51
N GLY A 243 7.18 -7.43 7.05
CA GLY A 243 6.63 -8.50 7.86
C GLY A 243 7.55 -8.78 9.05
N LEU A 244 7.18 -9.71 9.91
CA LEU A 244 7.99 -10.07 11.08
C LEU A 244 9.08 -11.09 10.74
N ASN A 245 10.14 -11.10 11.54
CA ASN A 245 11.23 -12.09 11.48
C ASN A 245 10.81 -13.44 12.08
N ILE A 246 9.60 -13.91 11.79
CA ILE A 246 9.05 -15.17 12.33
C ILE A 246 8.64 -16.01 11.13
N ASN A 247 9.16 -17.25 11.04
CA ASN A 247 8.77 -18.18 10.00
C ASN A 247 7.51 -18.99 10.41
N ASP A 248 6.98 -19.81 9.51
CA ASP A 248 5.76 -20.61 9.74
C ASP A 248 5.88 -21.63 10.88
N ARG A 249 7.08 -21.91 11.34
CA ARG A 249 7.34 -22.78 12.52
C ARG A 249 7.43 -21.96 13.82
N GLY A 250 7.13 -20.66 13.79
CA GLY A 250 7.24 -19.75 14.93
C GLY A 250 8.67 -19.47 15.37
N LYS A 251 9.68 -19.76 14.54
CA LYS A 251 11.10 -19.51 14.84
C LYS A 251 11.55 -18.22 14.20
N LEU A 252 12.53 -17.54 14.83
CA LEU A 252 13.16 -16.36 14.25
C LEU A 252 13.91 -16.73 12.96
N ASP A 253 13.66 -15.97 11.90
CA ASP A 253 14.37 -16.04 10.62
C ASP A 253 14.51 -14.61 10.07
N ALA A 254 15.75 -14.13 10.01
CA ALA A 254 16.06 -12.77 9.57
C ALA A 254 15.68 -12.46 8.10
N ARG A 255 15.36 -13.47 7.31
CA ARG A 255 14.95 -13.29 5.90
C ARG A 255 13.44 -13.20 5.73
N GLU A 256 12.68 -13.61 6.75
CA GLU A 256 11.23 -13.80 6.60
C GLU A 256 10.49 -12.50 6.35
N HIS A 257 10.90 -11.39 6.97
CA HIS A 257 10.31 -10.09 6.71
C HIS A 257 10.38 -9.67 5.23
N MET A 258 11.51 -9.97 4.55
CA MET A 258 11.64 -9.65 3.13
C MET A 258 10.83 -10.60 2.25
N ARG A 259 10.79 -11.90 2.58
CA ARG A 259 9.95 -12.87 1.86
C ARG A 259 8.47 -12.47 1.94
N THR A 260 8.00 -12.13 3.14
CA THR A 260 6.62 -11.67 3.34
C THR A 260 6.34 -10.39 2.57
N LYS A 261 7.26 -9.41 2.60
CA LYS A 261 7.12 -8.17 1.83
C LYS A 261 6.98 -8.43 0.34
N VAL A 262 7.88 -9.22 -0.24
CA VAL A 262 7.84 -9.59 -1.67
C VAL A 262 6.53 -10.32 -1.99
N ALA A 263 6.10 -11.27 -1.16
CA ALA A 263 4.89 -12.02 -1.38
C ALA A 263 3.62 -11.13 -1.38
N VAL A 264 3.54 -10.13 -0.49
CA VAL A 264 2.42 -9.16 -0.50
C VAL A 264 2.44 -8.31 -1.78
N VAL A 265 3.62 -7.85 -2.20
CA VAL A 265 3.76 -7.09 -3.46
C VAL A 265 3.36 -7.94 -4.67
N ASP A 266 3.77 -9.20 -4.73
CA ASP A 266 3.40 -10.11 -5.81
C ASP A 266 1.89 -10.39 -5.84
N GLN A 267 1.24 -10.57 -4.68
CA GLN A 267 -0.22 -10.66 -4.57
C GLN A 267 -0.91 -9.38 -5.10
N ALA A 268 -0.42 -8.20 -4.70
CA ALA A 268 -0.97 -6.92 -5.15
C ALA A 268 -0.81 -6.74 -6.67
N MET A 269 0.35 -7.09 -7.22
CA MET A 269 0.59 -7.04 -8.67
C MET A 269 -0.34 -7.97 -9.44
N ALA A 270 -0.53 -9.20 -8.95
CA ALA A 270 -1.40 -10.18 -9.59
C ALA A 270 -2.87 -9.74 -9.57
N MET A 271 -3.33 -9.14 -8.47
CA MET A 271 -4.73 -8.77 -8.25
C MET A 271 -5.11 -7.43 -8.90
N LEU A 272 -4.24 -6.44 -8.81
CA LEU A 272 -4.51 -5.06 -9.22
C LEU A 272 -4.00 -4.74 -10.63
N GLY A 273 -3.05 -5.51 -11.15
CA GLY A 273 -2.45 -5.30 -12.46
C GLY A 273 -1.94 -3.86 -12.64
N ARG A 274 -2.40 -3.18 -13.68
CA ARG A 274 -2.01 -1.80 -14.01
C ARG A 274 -2.46 -0.75 -12.99
N ARG A 275 -3.39 -1.08 -12.09
CA ARG A 275 -3.85 -0.16 -11.02
C ARG A 275 -2.97 -0.21 -9.77
N PHE A 276 -1.99 -1.10 -9.71
CA PHE A 276 -1.10 -1.20 -8.56
C PHE A 276 -0.06 -0.08 -8.55
N VAL A 277 0.11 0.54 -7.38
CA VAL A 277 1.13 1.54 -7.09
C VAL A 277 1.99 1.05 -5.93
N LEU A 278 3.29 0.95 -6.13
CA LEU A 278 4.23 0.64 -5.07
C LEU A 278 4.88 1.92 -4.54
N GLN A 279 4.71 2.19 -3.25
CA GLN A 279 5.22 3.39 -2.59
C GLN A 279 6.19 3.03 -1.45
N TYR A 280 7.11 3.93 -1.15
CA TYR A 280 7.95 3.91 0.04
C TYR A 280 7.94 5.28 0.70
N SER A 281 7.57 5.34 1.99
CA SER A 281 7.28 6.60 2.69
C SER A 281 8.45 7.09 3.57
N ASN A 282 9.68 6.82 3.18
CA ASN A 282 10.84 7.14 4.03
C ASN A 282 12.05 7.64 3.21
N LEU A 283 11.78 8.36 2.09
CA LEU A 283 12.83 8.92 1.26
C LEU A 283 13.49 10.13 1.93
N ASP A 284 14.81 10.16 1.96
CA ASP A 284 15.63 11.32 2.35
C ASP A 284 16.82 11.51 1.41
N GLY A 285 17.47 12.66 1.49
CA GLY A 285 18.63 13.03 0.68
C GLY A 285 19.97 12.49 1.18
N ASN A 286 20.02 11.68 2.25
CA ASN A 286 21.28 11.15 2.77
C ASN A 286 21.86 10.08 1.82
N PRO A 287 23.10 10.23 1.36
CA PRO A 287 23.70 9.29 0.41
C PRO A 287 24.06 7.94 1.03
N GLY A 288 24.14 7.86 2.36
CA GLY A 288 24.50 6.64 3.10
C GLY A 288 23.32 5.83 3.64
N ARG A 289 22.13 6.41 3.63
CA ARG A 289 20.91 5.75 4.12
C ARG A 289 20.24 4.98 2.96
N ASP A 290 19.55 3.89 3.28
CA ASP A 290 18.85 3.03 2.30
C ASP A 290 19.76 2.30 1.28
N ARG A 291 20.98 1.98 1.67
CA ARG A 291 21.88 1.17 0.82
C ARG A 291 21.48 -0.31 0.70
N GLY A 292 20.50 -0.74 1.49
CA GLY A 292 20.00 -2.11 1.44
C GLY A 292 18.93 -2.33 0.35
N PRO A 293 18.65 -3.58 -0.01
CA PRO A 293 17.62 -3.93 -1.01
C PRO A 293 16.20 -3.64 -0.53
N GLN A 294 16.03 -3.03 0.62
CA GLN A 294 14.77 -2.96 1.37
C GLN A 294 14.08 -1.60 1.30
N GLY A 295 14.82 -0.54 0.97
CA GLY A 295 14.34 0.83 0.97
C GLY A 295 14.08 1.36 -0.44
N THR A 296 14.69 2.51 -0.74
CA THR A 296 14.58 3.20 -2.04
C THR A 296 14.90 2.28 -3.23
N ALA A 297 15.94 1.46 -3.13
CA ALA A 297 16.35 0.53 -4.18
C ALA A 297 15.28 -0.53 -4.49
N PHE A 298 14.50 -0.95 -3.49
CA PHE A 298 13.41 -1.90 -3.70
C PHE A 298 12.36 -1.32 -4.65
N VAL A 299 11.87 -0.12 -4.38
CA VAL A 299 10.86 0.54 -5.23
C VAL A 299 11.43 0.87 -6.62
N ILE A 300 12.65 1.41 -6.69
CA ILE A 300 13.32 1.70 -7.97
C ILE A 300 13.40 0.46 -8.87
N GLY A 301 13.59 -0.73 -8.30
CA GLY A 301 13.60 -2.00 -9.03
C GLY A 301 12.27 -2.34 -9.73
N TYR A 302 11.16 -1.74 -9.28
CA TYR A 302 9.84 -1.91 -9.89
C TYR A 302 9.46 -0.81 -10.90
N ASN A 303 10.27 0.25 -11.05
CA ASN A 303 10.00 1.32 -12.02
C ASN A 303 9.77 0.76 -13.43
N GLY A 304 8.65 1.14 -14.04
CA GLY A 304 8.24 0.67 -15.37
C GLY A 304 7.57 -0.71 -15.39
N ARG A 305 7.53 -1.43 -14.27
CA ARG A 305 6.72 -2.66 -14.11
C ARG A 305 5.35 -2.35 -13.50
N VAL A 306 5.33 -1.43 -12.55
CA VAL A 306 4.15 -0.86 -11.90
C VAL A 306 4.34 0.64 -11.75
N ILE A 307 3.30 1.37 -11.39
CA ILE A 307 3.41 2.76 -10.95
C ILE A 307 4.17 2.78 -9.63
N THR A 308 5.11 3.71 -9.50
CA THR A 308 5.94 3.83 -8.30
C THR A 308 5.97 5.25 -7.78
N GLY A 309 6.05 5.41 -6.46
CA GLY A 309 6.13 6.70 -5.80
C GLY A 309 6.98 6.67 -4.54
N PHE A 310 7.39 7.85 -4.12
CA PHE A 310 8.01 8.05 -2.82
C PHE A 310 7.25 9.11 -2.03
N GLN A 311 7.29 8.98 -0.70
CA GLN A 311 7.04 10.07 0.23
C GLN A 311 8.35 10.44 0.92
N LEU A 312 8.59 11.72 1.10
CA LEU A 312 9.69 12.18 1.95
C LEU A 312 9.51 11.65 3.37
N ARG A 313 10.61 11.37 4.03
CA ARG A 313 10.61 10.87 5.42
C ARG A 313 10.01 11.88 6.40
N THR A 314 10.35 13.16 6.23
CA THR A 314 9.86 14.30 7.01
C THR A 314 10.01 15.58 6.19
N SER A 315 9.53 16.71 6.72
CA SER A 315 9.71 18.03 6.10
C SER A 315 11.17 18.47 6.16
N CYS A 316 11.71 18.89 5.02
CA CYS A 316 13.05 19.45 4.92
C CYS A 316 13.19 20.78 5.67
N VAL A 317 12.12 21.61 5.67
CA VAL A 317 12.08 22.88 6.44
C VAL A 317 12.18 22.63 7.93
N ARG A 318 11.58 21.55 8.43
CA ARG A 318 11.58 21.25 9.87
C ARG A 318 12.79 20.46 10.32
N GLU A 319 13.28 19.57 9.49
CA GLU A 319 14.29 18.58 9.88
C GLU A 319 15.34 18.37 8.77
N SER A 320 15.94 19.47 8.27
CA SER A 320 16.90 19.42 7.15
C SER A 320 18.11 18.52 7.45
N GLU A 321 18.51 18.39 8.71
CA GLU A 321 19.57 17.49 9.14
C GLU A 321 19.19 16.02 8.90
N ASN A 322 17.98 15.62 9.28
CA ASN A 322 17.46 14.27 9.02
C ASN A 322 17.21 14.00 7.55
N MET A 323 17.10 15.04 6.74
CA MET A 323 16.88 15.01 5.31
C MET A 323 18.14 15.13 4.46
N GLY A 324 19.32 15.17 5.10
CA GLY A 324 20.62 15.05 4.42
C GLY A 324 21.34 16.35 4.10
N ALA A 325 20.89 17.50 4.66
CA ALA A 325 21.59 18.78 4.53
C ALA A 325 21.27 19.69 5.72
N ALA A 326 22.03 19.52 6.83
CA ALA A 326 21.83 20.29 8.04
C ALA A 326 21.90 21.82 7.76
N GLY A 327 20.87 22.53 8.20
CA GLY A 327 20.76 23.99 8.03
C GLY A 327 20.45 24.48 6.60
N ASP A 328 20.27 23.58 5.63
CA ASP A 328 19.96 23.94 4.23
C ASP A 328 18.76 23.12 3.71
N PRO A 329 17.52 23.53 4.02
CA PRO A 329 16.32 22.85 3.57
C PRO A 329 16.20 22.73 2.04
N PRO A 330 16.49 23.76 1.22
CA PRO A 330 16.48 23.65 -0.24
C PRO A 330 17.43 22.58 -0.77
N LEU A 331 18.64 22.47 -0.23
CA LEU A 331 19.60 21.46 -0.62
C LEU A 331 19.12 20.06 -0.19
N ALA A 332 18.52 19.93 1.01
CA ALA A 332 17.95 18.68 1.50
C ALA A 332 16.84 18.17 0.56
N LEU A 333 15.92 19.05 0.17
CA LEU A 333 14.86 18.73 -0.79
C LEU A 333 15.43 18.35 -2.16
N ARG A 334 16.40 19.14 -2.66
CA ARG A 334 17.04 18.86 -3.94
C ARG A 334 17.69 17.48 -3.98
N ARG A 335 18.46 17.13 -2.95
CA ARG A 335 19.09 15.80 -2.83
C ARG A 335 18.06 14.67 -2.75
N SER A 336 16.95 14.89 -2.04
CA SER A 336 15.87 13.91 -1.94
C SER A 336 15.19 13.69 -3.30
N ILE A 337 14.90 14.76 -4.05
CA ILE A 337 14.35 14.68 -5.40
C ILE A 337 15.30 13.92 -6.34
N ASP A 338 16.58 14.28 -6.35
CA ASP A 338 17.57 13.65 -7.22
C ASP A 338 17.76 12.16 -6.90
N LYS A 339 17.73 11.79 -5.61
CA LYS A 339 17.79 10.39 -5.16
C LYS A 339 16.52 9.61 -5.54
N GLY A 340 15.34 10.19 -5.34
CA GLY A 340 14.06 9.56 -5.68
C GLY A 340 13.89 9.36 -7.18
N LEU A 341 14.37 10.31 -7.99
CA LEU A 341 14.33 10.27 -9.45
C LEU A 341 15.51 9.52 -10.08
N ALA A 342 16.35 8.83 -9.29
CA ALA A 342 17.38 7.98 -9.83
C ALA A 342 16.74 6.90 -10.74
N PRO A 343 17.21 6.72 -11.98
CA PRO A 343 16.66 5.73 -12.88
C PRO A 343 17.08 4.31 -12.46
N ASN A 344 16.23 3.33 -12.77
CA ASN A 344 16.65 1.94 -12.73
C ASN A 344 17.56 1.59 -13.93
N SER A 345 18.00 0.33 -14.02
CA SER A 345 18.86 -0.15 -15.12
C SER A 345 18.23 -0.02 -16.51
N ALA A 346 16.90 0.14 -16.60
CA ALA A 346 16.18 0.37 -17.86
C ALA A 346 15.90 1.87 -18.12
N GLY A 347 16.49 2.79 -17.36
CA GLY A 347 16.30 4.23 -17.51
C GLY A 347 14.93 4.73 -17.04
N ARG A 348 14.17 3.94 -16.27
CA ARG A 348 12.84 4.31 -15.79
C ARG A 348 12.91 4.96 -14.41
N HIS A 349 12.12 6.02 -14.23
CA HIS A 349 11.97 6.78 -12.99
C HIS A 349 10.65 6.47 -12.30
N ILE A 350 10.50 6.97 -11.07
CA ILE A 350 9.22 6.96 -10.35
C ILE A 350 8.19 7.86 -11.04
N ASN A 351 6.92 7.62 -10.75
CA ASN A 351 5.81 8.40 -11.31
C ASN A 351 5.52 9.66 -10.50
N TYR A 352 5.63 9.63 -9.16
CA TYR A 352 5.34 10.78 -8.31
C TYR A 352 6.19 10.81 -7.03
N LEU A 353 6.27 12.00 -6.43
CA LEU A 353 6.96 12.24 -5.17
C LEU A 353 6.10 13.10 -4.24
N GLU A 354 5.83 12.57 -3.04
CA GLU A 354 5.12 13.28 -1.98
C GLU A 354 6.07 14.13 -1.13
N ILE A 355 5.73 15.41 -0.99
CA ILE A 355 6.47 16.44 -0.27
C ILE A 355 5.56 17.03 0.80
N TYR A 356 6.07 17.24 2.01
CA TYR A 356 5.26 17.77 3.11
C TYR A 356 4.84 19.22 2.88
N GLN A 357 3.67 19.56 3.38
CA GLN A 357 3.04 20.88 3.22
C GLN A 357 3.95 22.05 3.63
N PRO A 358 4.72 22.02 4.75
CA PRO A 358 5.64 23.11 5.09
C PRO A 358 6.66 23.41 3.99
N ASP A 359 7.18 22.37 3.34
CA ASP A 359 8.15 22.51 2.25
C ASP A 359 7.52 23.13 1.00
N VAL A 360 6.23 22.86 0.75
CA VAL A 360 5.50 23.41 -0.39
C VAL A 360 5.13 24.87 -0.18
N LEU A 361 4.90 25.29 1.07
CA LEU A 361 4.50 26.65 1.43
C LEU A 361 5.70 27.61 1.61
N ALA A 362 6.90 27.08 1.87
CA ALA A 362 8.07 27.91 2.12
C ALA A 362 8.58 28.57 0.82
N GLU A 363 8.89 29.86 0.91
CA GLU A 363 9.32 30.68 -0.24
C GLU A 363 10.67 30.22 -0.80
N GLU A 364 11.62 29.92 0.07
CA GLU A 364 12.95 29.42 -0.28
C GLU A 364 12.95 28.08 -1.01
N MET A 365 11.87 27.31 -0.91
CA MET A 365 11.72 26.02 -1.57
C MET A 365 11.21 26.12 -3.02
N GLN A 366 10.63 27.25 -3.43
CA GLN A 366 9.99 27.40 -4.74
C GLN A 366 10.91 27.08 -5.94
N PRO A 367 12.21 27.48 -5.94
CA PRO A 367 13.12 27.10 -7.03
C PRO A 367 13.34 25.59 -7.13
N VAL A 368 13.40 24.89 -6.00
CA VAL A 368 13.59 23.43 -5.94
C VAL A 368 12.31 22.70 -6.34
N LEU A 369 11.13 23.19 -5.94
CA LEU A 369 9.85 22.65 -6.39
C LEU A 369 9.67 22.78 -7.91
N ARG A 370 10.03 23.93 -8.49
CA ARG A 370 10.04 24.15 -9.94
C ARG A 370 10.97 23.13 -10.63
N TYR A 371 12.16 22.96 -10.10
CA TYR A 371 13.11 21.95 -10.61
C TYR A 371 12.48 20.54 -10.55
N GLY A 372 11.97 20.12 -9.40
CA GLY A 372 11.32 18.82 -9.23
C GLY A 372 10.19 18.60 -10.24
N ALA A 373 9.27 19.56 -10.35
CA ALA A 373 8.16 19.48 -11.29
C ALA A 373 8.60 19.35 -12.76
N SER A 374 9.73 19.95 -13.14
CA SER A 374 10.28 19.83 -14.50
C SER A 374 10.81 18.44 -14.84
N ARG A 375 11.07 17.60 -13.82
CA ARG A 375 11.63 16.25 -13.98
C ARG A 375 10.57 15.18 -14.24
N PHE A 376 9.30 15.49 -14.05
CA PHE A 376 8.15 14.62 -14.31
C PHE A 376 7.43 14.90 -15.64
N LYS A 377 8.04 15.71 -16.49
CA LYS A 377 7.50 16.04 -17.83
C LYS A 377 7.97 15.05 -18.88
#